data_53310baf9cfb4ca1c7e11df5f206e98c
#
_entry.id   53310baf9cfb4ca1c7e11df5f206e98c
#
_cell.length_a   1.000
_cell.length_b   1.000
_cell.length_c   1.000
_cell.angle_alpha   90.00
_cell.angle_beta   90.00
_cell.angle_gamma   90.00
#
_symmetry.space_group_name_H-M   'P 1'
#
loop_
_entity.id
_entity.type
_entity.pdbx_description
1 polymer ?
#
loop_
_entity_poly.entity_id
_entity_poly.type
_entity_poly.pdbx_seq_one_letter_code
_entity_poly.pdbx_strand_id
1 'polypeptide(L)'
;MANIIELHMLRTFGVNSANRGEFGETKSCVVGGVKRARFSSQSIKAEVRNGFHDSYRTRHLADETLFSRFKEEYPDVTEEQQKAVLEAFEALCLTSSKEQVVVYSEKEADKIYEWVVEKYLNGEIDKAAEDLKKDSGKEHVFETIRSADIGLDVAIFGRMSTAGAVYTVPSATGVNHAYSIDENESEEDYFAAFDNVINQAGHLNGSSFSTNTMYSYFRIDPVQVYNNLMHPYENLLEGEKEKKKEEIKMRTADGVALAVEAMFNAVPGGKQNSMASHPMPAVIYATMDPNAINCTFDSCFNNVIRYHEGKSIAAQGTERLMKYAAETADKHEYRCFFIDNNLQEEISEDVFKEVKEDGITCDTIRSRSRLLDDIKVYVNDALKEL
;
A
#
# COMPACT_ATOMS: atom_id res chain seq x y z
N MET A 1 14.26 16.44 9.98
CA MET A 1 14.30 15.17 10.74
C MET A 1 13.17 14.29 10.21
N ALA A 2 13.37 12.98 10.14
CA ALA A 2 12.31 12.09 9.65
C ALA A 2 11.33 11.83 10.79
N ASN A 3 10.07 12.17 10.61
CA ASN A 3 8.99 11.90 11.56
C ASN A 3 8.35 10.58 11.16
N ILE A 4 8.81 9.46 11.72
CA ILE A 4 8.38 8.12 11.30
C ILE A 4 7.27 7.59 12.20
N ILE A 5 6.23 7.05 11.58
CA ILE A 5 5.21 6.24 12.22
C ILE A 5 5.50 4.79 11.85
N GLU A 6 5.60 3.91 12.83
CA GLU A 6 5.87 2.48 12.63
C GLU A 6 4.76 1.65 13.25
N LEU A 7 4.42 0.56 12.58
CA LEU A 7 3.43 -0.43 13.04
C LEU A 7 4.03 -1.83 12.93
N HIS A 8 4.02 -2.54 14.06
CA HIS A 8 4.32 -3.96 14.12
C HIS A 8 3.02 -4.70 14.43
N MET A 9 2.64 -5.65 13.60
CA MET A 9 1.34 -6.31 13.72
C MET A 9 1.48 -7.83 13.75
N LEU A 10 0.70 -8.46 14.62
CA LEU A 10 0.47 -9.90 14.58
C LEU A 10 -0.96 -10.17 14.13
N ARG A 11 -1.12 -11.12 13.20
CA ARG A 11 -2.41 -11.49 12.63
C ARG A 11 -2.49 -13.00 12.46
N THR A 12 -3.46 -13.63 13.10
CA THR A 12 -3.66 -15.07 12.99
C THR A 12 -4.63 -15.38 11.86
N PHE A 13 -4.16 -16.12 10.88
CA PHE A 13 -4.94 -16.60 9.76
C PHE A 13 -5.46 -18.01 10.06
N GLY A 14 -6.75 -18.22 9.86
CA GLY A 14 -7.32 -19.57 9.72
C GLY A 14 -6.88 -20.20 8.40
N VAL A 15 -7.63 -21.20 7.94
CA VAL A 15 -7.37 -21.86 6.65
C VAL A 15 -7.32 -20.81 5.54
N ASN A 16 -6.15 -20.69 4.89
CA ASN A 16 -5.94 -19.70 3.86
C ASN A 16 -4.95 -20.13 2.78
N SER A 17 -5.10 -19.56 1.61
CA SER A 17 -4.14 -19.60 0.51
C SER A 17 -4.00 -18.18 -0.08
N ALA A 18 -3.85 -17.20 0.81
CA ALA A 18 -3.96 -15.77 0.50
C ALA A 18 -2.83 -15.28 -0.43
N ASN A 19 -1.62 -15.86 -0.35
CA ASN A 19 -0.50 -15.49 -1.22
C ASN A 19 0.18 -16.74 -1.79
N ARG A 20 0.02 -16.95 -3.09
CA ARG A 20 0.44 -18.18 -3.80
C ARG A 20 1.64 -17.95 -4.69
N GLY A 21 2.41 -19.02 -4.92
CA GLY A 21 3.45 -19.12 -5.92
C GLY A 21 2.89 -19.40 -7.32
N GLU A 22 3.78 -19.66 -8.26
CA GLU A 22 3.44 -19.85 -9.67
C GLU A 22 2.62 -21.13 -9.90
N PHE A 23 2.87 -22.16 -9.12
CA PHE A 23 2.18 -23.46 -9.23
C PHE A 23 0.97 -23.60 -8.30
N GLY A 24 0.55 -22.49 -7.65
CA GLY A 24 -0.63 -22.46 -6.79
C GLY A 24 -0.36 -22.82 -5.32
N GLU A 25 0.86 -23.21 -4.96
CA GLU A 25 1.30 -23.47 -3.59
C GLU A 25 1.31 -22.19 -2.73
N THR A 26 1.14 -22.31 -1.41
CA THR A 26 1.31 -21.19 -0.48
C THR A 26 2.76 -20.72 -0.47
N LYS A 27 3.00 -19.42 -0.63
CA LYS A 27 4.36 -18.86 -0.59
C LYS A 27 5.00 -19.06 0.78
N SER A 28 6.27 -19.43 0.77
CA SER A 28 7.07 -19.63 1.97
C SER A 28 8.46 -19.01 1.85
N CYS A 29 9.15 -18.92 2.99
CA CYS A 29 10.57 -18.56 3.10
C CYS A 29 11.19 -19.32 4.27
N VAL A 30 12.51 -19.24 4.41
CA VAL A 30 13.20 -19.82 5.56
C VAL A 30 13.68 -18.68 6.46
N VAL A 31 13.27 -18.68 7.73
CA VAL A 31 13.70 -17.74 8.76
C VAL A 31 14.15 -18.54 9.98
N GLY A 32 15.35 -18.26 10.49
CA GLY A 32 15.90 -18.98 11.64
C GLY A 32 16.06 -20.49 11.39
N GLY A 33 16.28 -20.90 10.13
CA GLY A 33 16.43 -22.31 9.75
C GLY A 33 15.11 -23.09 9.61
N VAL A 34 13.94 -22.45 9.78
CA VAL A 34 12.60 -23.07 9.75
C VAL A 34 11.77 -22.49 8.62
N LYS A 35 10.99 -23.34 7.94
CA LYS A 35 10.06 -22.92 6.88
C LYS A 35 8.90 -22.12 7.48
N ARG A 36 8.65 -20.93 6.97
CA ARG A 36 7.60 -19.98 7.39
C ARG A 36 6.66 -19.70 6.23
N ALA A 37 5.39 -19.50 6.49
CA ALA A 37 4.47 -18.89 5.53
C ALA A 37 4.93 -17.45 5.22
N ARG A 38 4.72 -16.97 4.00
CA ARG A 38 5.14 -15.63 3.58
C ARG A 38 4.09 -14.93 2.72
N PHE A 39 3.79 -13.69 3.06
CA PHE A 39 3.08 -12.78 2.18
C PHE A 39 4.07 -11.77 1.62
N SER A 40 4.07 -11.59 0.30
CA SER A 40 4.98 -10.63 -0.33
C SER A 40 4.55 -9.20 -0.03
N SER A 41 5.51 -8.30 0.19
CA SER A 41 5.25 -6.88 0.41
C SER A 41 4.45 -6.26 -0.73
N GLN A 42 4.66 -6.72 -1.97
CA GLN A 42 3.92 -6.27 -3.15
C GLN A 42 2.43 -6.63 -3.05
N SER A 43 2.10 -7.86 -2.61
CA SER A 43 0.70 -8.26 -2.45
C SER A 43 0.01 -7.49 -1.31
N ILE A 44 0.71 -7.24 -0.20
CA ILE A 44 0.18 -6.40 0.89
C ILE A 44 -0.02 -4.96 0.42
N LYS A 45 1.00 -4.36 -0.22
CA LYS A 45 0.90 -2.99 -0.76
C LYS A 45 -0.24 -2.85 -1.77
N ALA A 46 -0.48 -3.85 -2.61
CA ALA A 46 -1.58 -3.82 -3.57
C ALA A 46 -2.94 -3.68 -2.87
N GLU A 47 -3.15 -4.42 -1.77
CA GLU A 47 -4.39 -4.34 -0.98
C GLU A 47 -4.50 -2.99 -0.22
N VAL A 48 -3.41 -2.49 0.36
CA VAL A 48 -3.41 -1.16 0.99
C VAL A 48 -3.78 -0.08 -0.02
N ARG A 49 -3.20 -0.15 -1.23
CA ARG A 49 -3.47 0.80 -2.32
C ARG A 49 -4.90 0.73 -2.85
N ASN A 50 -5.60 -0.40 -2.69
CA ASN A 50 -7.01 -0.50 -3.05
C ASN A 50 -7.93 0.38 -2.17
N GLY A 51 -7.44 0.89 -1.04
CA GLY A 51 -8.11 1.91 -0.23
C GLY A 51 -8.04 3.34 -0.81
N PHE A 52 -7.22 3.57 -1.86
CA PHE A 52 -7.07 4.86 -2.53
C PHE A 52 -7.69 4.79 -3.93
N HIS A 53 -8.55 5.74 -4.26
CA HIS A 53 -9.32 5.77 -5.50
C HIS A 53 -8.99 7.00 -6.37
N ASP A 54 -7.79 7.56 -6.20
CA ASP A 54 -7.33 8.79 -6.85
C ASP A 54 -6.25 8.56 -7.92
N SER A 55 -6.10 7.31 -8.38
CA SER A 55 -5.08 6.94 -9.37
C SER A 55 -5.45 5.78 -10.28
N TYR A 56 -4.85 5.76 -11.47
CA TYR A 56 -4.86 4.65 -12.43
C TYR A 56 -3.53 3.91 -12.37
N ARG A 57 -3.56 2.60 -12.13
CA ARG A 57 -2.40 1.70 -12.18
C ARG A 57 -2.47 0.84 -13.42
N THR A 58 -1.95 1.33 -14.52
CA THR A 58 -2.16 0.71 -15.82
C THR A 58 -1.02 0.96 -16.79
N ARG A 59 -0.91 0.13 -17.82
CA ARG A 59 -0.16 0.35 -19.03
C ARG A 59 -1.05 0.77 -20.21
N HIS A 60 -2.36 0.81 -19.97
CA HIS A 60 -3.42 1.04 -20.96
C HIS A 60 -4.18 2.35 -20.71
N LEU A 61 -3.52 3.37 -20.12
CA LEU A 61 -4.17 4.65 -19.88
C LEU A 61 -4.60 5.32 -21.19
N ALA A 62 -3.71 5.29 -22.22
CA ALA A 62 -3.94 5.95 -23.48
C ALA A 62 -5.13 5.35 -24.25
N ASP A 63 -5.15 4.04 -24.42
CA ASP A 63 -6.07 3.31 -25.28
C ASP A 63 -7.41 2.98 -24.57
N GLU A 64 -7.33 2.29 -23.44
CA GLU A 64 -8.54 1.75 -22.78
C GLU A 64 -9.25 2.79 -21.90
N THR A 65 -8.59 3.87 -21.50
CA THR A 65 -9.18 4.89 -20.63
C THR A 65 -9.43 6.20 -21.38
N LEU A 66 -8.36 6.91 -21.78
CA LEU A 66 -8.49 8.26 -22.34
C LEU A 66 -9.09 8.26 -23.74
N PHE A 67 -8.63 7.37 -24.61
CA PHE A 67 -9.17 7.28 -25.95
C PHE A 67 -10.59 6.70 -25.99
N SER A 68 -10.93 5.78 -25.10
CA SER A 68 -12.32 5.28 -24.97
C SER A 68 -13.25 6.40 -24.52
N ARG A 69 -12.87 7.18 -23.52
CA ARG A 69 -13.59 8.39 -23.08
C ARG A 69 -13.76 9.38 -24.25
N PHE A 70 -12.71 9.64 -25.02
CA PHE A 70 -12.76 10.54 -26.17
C PHE A 70 -13.78 10.08 -27.22
N LYS A 71 -13.82 8.79 -27.56
CA LYS A 71 -14.79 8.25 -28.53
C LYS A 71 -16.23 8.36 -28.06
N GLU A 72 -16.47 8.24 -26.76
CA GLU A 72 -17.82 8.43 -26.16
C GLU A 72 -18.26 9.89 -26.22
N GLU A 73 -17.36 10.83 -25.92
CA GLU A 73 -17.65 12.26 -25.95
C GLU A 73 -17.73 12.85 -27.38
N TYR A 74 -16.99 12.27 -28.34
CA TYR A 74 -16.90 12.73 -29.75
C TYR A 74 -17.18 11.59 -30.72
N PRO A 75 -18.43 11.09 -30.87
CA PRO A 75 -18.73 9.92 -31.70
C PRO A 75 -18.62 10.13 -33.20
N ASP A 76 -18.70 11.38 -33.67
CA ASP A 76 -18.70 11.75 -35.09
C ASP A 76 -17.30 12.05 -35.65
N VAL A 77 -16.24 11.72 -34.92
CA VAL A 77 -14.83 11.96 -35.33
C VAL A 77 -14.41 11.00 -36.44
N THR A 78 -13.75 11.52 -37.46
CA THR A 78 -13.23 10.71 -38.58
C THR A 78 -12.15 9.72 -38.14
N GLU A 79 -11.98 8.61 -38.84
CA GLU A 79 -10.95 7.61 -38.54
C GLU A 79 -9.54 8.21 -38.52
N GLU A 80 -9.26 9.17 -39.41
CA GLU A 80 -7.96 9.85 -39.46
C GLU A 80 -7.71 10.67 -38.20
N GLN A 81 -8.70 11.45 -37.75
CA GLN A 81 -8.61 12.22 -36.50
C GLN A 81 -8.53 11.31 -35.27
N GLN A 82 -9.29 10.22 -35.24
CA GLN A 82 -9.20 9.22 -34.15
C GLN A 82 -7.79 8.66 -34.02
N LYS A 83 -7.13 8.37 -35.16
CA LYS A 83 -5.75 7.91 -35.17
C LYS A 83 -4.78 8.94 -34.61
N ALA A 84 -4.90 10.22 -35.02
CA ALA A 84 -4.04 11.29 -34.52
C ALA A 84 -4.24 11.52 -33.02
N VAL A 85 -5.47 11.47 -32.52
CA VAL A 85 -5.80 11.57 -31.09
C VAL A 85 -5.18 10.41 -30.29
N LEU A 86 -5.31 9.16 -30.77
CA LEU A 86 -4.70 8.01 -30.11
C LEU A 86 -3.17 8.13 -30.11
N GLU A 87 -2.54 8.51 -31.21
CA GLU A 87 -1.09 8.73 -31.29
C GLU A 87 -0.63 9.79 -30.29
N ALA A 88 -1.41 10.87 -30.09
CA ALA A 88 -1.10 11.90 -29.09
C ALA A 88 -1.19 11.37 -27.65
N PHE A 89 -2.26 10.63 -27.30
CA PHE A 89 -2.37 9.98 -26.00
C PHE A 89 -1.23 8.99 -25.75
N GLU A 90 -0.91 8.13 -26.72
CA GLU A 90 0.20 7.19 -26.64
C GLU A 90 1.53 7.90 -26.41
N ALA A 91 1.81 8.99 -27.12
CA ALA A 91 3.05 9.74 -26.99
C ALA A 91 3.24 10.37 -25.59
N LEU A 92 2.13 10.68 -24.89
CA LEU A 92 2.14 11.24 -23.53
C LEU A 92 2.17 10.15 -22.44
N CYS A 93 1.54 9.00 -22.68
CA CYS A 93 1.36 7.94 -21.66
C CYS A 93 2.38 6.79 -21.78
N LEU A 94 2.95 6.55 -22.99
CA LEU A 94 3.81 5.38 -23.19
C LEU A 94 5.18 5.54 -22.52
N THR A 95 5.59 4.47 -21.86
CA THR A 95 6.94 4.29 -21.35
C THR A 95 7.87 3.73 -22.43
N SER A 96 9.18 3.78 -22.20
CA SER A 96 10.18 3.12 -23.06
C SER A 96 9.98 1.61 -23.14
N SER A 97 9.34 1.00 -22.12
CA SER A 97 8.89 -0.40 -22.11
C SER A 97 7.36 -0.44 -22.10
N LYS A 98 6.76 -0.95 -23.18
CA LYS A 98 5.29 -1.09 -23.31
C LYS A 98 4.67 -2.04 -22.27
N GLU A 99 5.47 -2.78 -21.52
CA GLU A 99 5.01 -3.71 -20.48
C GLU A 99 4.99 -3.10 -19.07
N GLN A 100 5.56 -1.91 -18.88
CA GLN A 100 5.63 -1.27 -17.58
C GLN A 100 4.27 -0.69 -17.18
N VAL A 101 3.75 -1.13 -16.02
CA VAL A 101 2.62 -0.49 -15.37
C VAL A 101 3.09 0.81 -14.72
N VAL A 102 2.43 1.91 -15.06
CA VAL A 102 2.65 3.23 -14.45
C VAL A 102 1.45 3.61 -13.60
N VAL A 103 1.69 4.38 -12.56
CA VAL A 103 0.64 4.96 -11.73
C VAL A 103 0.47 6.41 -12.13
N TYR A 104 -0.71 6.76 -12.59
CA TYR A 104 -1.12 8.14 -12.89
C TYR A 104 -2.16 8.57 -11.88
N SER A 105 -2.06 9.79 -11.35
CA SER A 105 -3.20 10.34 -10.62
C SER A 105 -4.36 10.65 -11.58
N GLU A 106 -5.58 10.72 -11.05
CA GLU A 106 -6.72 11.17 -11.84
C GLU A 106 -6.48 12.57 -12.45
N LYS A 107 -5.85 13.47 -11.70
CA LYS A 107 -5.56 14.83 -12.17
C LYS A 107 -4.51 14.90 -13.26
N GLU A 108 -3.50 14.03 -13.21
CA GLU A 108 -2.53 13.90 -14.31
C GLU A 108 -3.20 13.34 -15.58
N ALA A 109 -4.06 12.33 -15.42
CA ALA A 109 -4.84 11.77 -16.52
C ALA A 109 -5.81 12.79 -17.13
N ASP A 110 -6.50 13.58 -16.29
CA ASP A 110 -7.37 14.67 -16.73
C ASP A 110 -6.57 15.73 -17.52
N LYS A 111 -5.39 16.11 -17.05
CA LYS A 111 -4.53 17.08 -17.76
C LYS A 111 -4.07 16.58 -19.13
N ILE A 112 -3.72 15.30 -19.22
CA ILE A 112 -3.40 14.66 -20.51
C ILE A 112 -4.60 14.71 -21.43
N TYR A 113 -5.78 14.35 -20.92
CA TYR A 113 -7.02 14.37 -21.68
C TYR A 113 -7.39 15.78 -22.17
N GLU A 114 -7.43 16.75 -21.26
CA GLU A 114 -7.76 18.15 -21.55
C GLU A 114 -6.85 18.72 -22.64
N TRP A 115 -5.54 18.47 -22.55
CA TRP A 115 -4.57 18.96 -23.54
C TRP A 115 -4.83 18.37 -24.93
N VAL A 116 -5.05 17.07 -25.05
CA VAL A 116 -5.29 16.41 -26.35
C VAL A 116 -6.63 16.87 -26.94
N VAL A 117 -7.68 16.98 -26.11
CA VAL A 117 -8.99 17.46 -26.56
C VAL A 117 -8.93 18.92 -27.01
N GLU A 118 -8.20 19.79 -26.32
CA GLU A 118 -7.97 21.17 -26.76
C GLU A 118 -7.34 21.23 -28.16
N LYS A 119 -6.32 20.41 -28.41
CA LYS A 119 -5.66 20.33 -29.73
C LYS A 119 -6.59 19.81 -30.82
N TYR A 120 -7.45 18.84 -30.48
CA TYR A 120 -8.46 18.35 -31.39
C TYR A 120 -9.50 19.43 -31.75
N LEU A 121 -10.08 20.12 -30.74
CA LEU A 121 -11.09 21.16 -30.95
C LEU A 121 -10.56 22.37 -31.74
N ASN A 122 -9.28 22.68 -31.60
CA ASN A 122 -8.62 23.76 -32.35
C ASN A 122 -8.20 23.33 -33.77
N GLY A 123 -8.39 22.08 -34.19
CA GLY A 123 -7.97 21.56 -35.49
C GLY A 123 -6.44 21.40 -35.62
N GLU A 124 -5.74 21.30 -34.48
CA GLU A 124 -4.29 21.22 -34.40
C GLU A 124 -3.75 19.80 -34.09
N ILE A 125 -4.63 18.81 -34.01
CA ILE A 125 -4.29 17.47 -33.47
C ILE A 125 -3.21 16.75 -34.27
N ASP A 126 -3.27 16.83 -35.62
CA ASP A 126 -2.27 16.18 -36.49
C ASP A 126 -0.88 16.75 -36.27
N LYS A 127 -0.78 18.08 -36.19
CA LYS A 127 0.47 18.79 -35.91
C LYS A 127 0.96 18.45 -34.48
N ALA A 128 0.08 18.45 -33.51
CA ALA A 128 0.40 18.11 -32.12
C ALA A 128 0.95 16.67 -31.99
N ALA A 129 0.33 15.70 -32.64
CA ALA A 129 0.81 14.31 -32.68
C ALA A 129 2.20 14.19 -33.34
N GLU A 130 2.47 14.94 -34.40
CA GLU A 130 3.79 14.98 -35.01
C GLU A 130 4.86 15.68 -34.15
N ASP A 131 4.52 16.76 -33.47
CA ASP A 131 5.44 17.50 -32.60
C ASP A 131 5.79 16.68 -31.35
N LEU A 132 4.85 15.88 -30.84
CA LEU A 132 5.09 14.92 -29.74
C LEU A 132 6.03 13.76 -30.13
N LYS A 133 6.30 13.52 -31.40
CA LYS A 133 7.34 12.59 -31.86
C LYS A 133 8.75 13.15 -31.71
N LYS A 134 8.88 14.48 -31.51
CA LYS A 134 10.16 15.19 -31.36
C LYS A 134 10.35 15.57 -29.88
N ASP A 135 11.54 15.35 -29.34
CA ASP A 135 11.82 15.64 -27.91
C ASP A 135 11.61 17.13 -27.56
N SER A 136 11.88 18.05 -28.46
CA SER A 136 11.70 19.49 -28.25
C SER A 136 10.24 19.95 -28.14
N GLY A 137 9.28 19.17 -28.64
CA GLY A 137 7.82 19.46 -28.54
C GLY A 137 7.19 18.98 -27.26
N LYS A 138 7.82 18.06 -26.54
CA LYS A 138 7.26 17.39 -25.37
C LYS A 138 7.41 18.21 -24.09
N GLU A 139 8.51 18.92 -23.89
CA GLU A 139 8.88 19.47 -22.58
C GLU A 139 7.83 20.44 -22.03
N HIS A 140 7.33 21.35 -22.85
CA HIS A 140 6.29 22.30 -22.42
C HIS A 140 4.97 21.59 -22.03
N VAL A 141 4.59 20.53 -22.75
CA VAL A 141 3.40 19.71 -22.43
C VAL A 141 3.63 18.94 -21.14
N PHE A 142 4.82 18.37 -20.96
CA PHE A 142 5.17 17.66 -19.75
C PHE A 142 5.17 18.57 -18.50
N GLU A 143 5.66 19.81 -18.62
CA GLU A 143 5.58 20.78 -17.52
C GLU A 143 4.12 21.04 -17.11
N THR A 144 3.20 21.16 -18.08
CA THR A 144 1.78 21.35 -17.82
C THR A 144 1.17 20.14 -17.08
N ILE A 145 1.49 18.92 -17.53
CA ILE A 145 0.99 17.68 -16.90
C ILE A 145 1.61 17.51 -15.50
N ARG A 146 2.91 17.76 -15.36
CA ARG A 146 3.65 17.65 -14.08
C ARG A 146 3.22 18.67 -13.02
N SER A 147 2.50 19.73 -13.40
CA SER A 147 1.88 20.68 -12.46
C SER A 147 0.55 20.16 -11.87
N ALA A 148 0.07 19.03 -12.33
CA ALA A 148 -1.14 18.40 -11.77
C ALA A 148 -0.87 17.78 -10.40
N ASP A 149 -1.92 17.72 -9.58
CA ASP A 149 -1.90 16.99 -8.30
C ASP A 149 -1.62 15.50 -8.53
N ILE A 150 -0.63 14.95 -7.81
CA ILE A 150 -0.22 13.55 -7.96
C ILE A 150 -1.09 12.54 -7.21
N GLY A 151 -2.06 12.99 -6.41
CA GLY A 151 -2.90 12.11 -5.59
C GLY A 151 -2.19 11.52 -4.36
N LEU A 152 -2.98 10.97 -3.44
CA LEU A 152 -2.48 10.36 -2.21
C LEU A 152 -1.78 9.02 -2.49
N ASP A 153 -2.32 8.20 -3.40
CA ASP A 153 -1.72 6.91 -3.75
C ASP A 153 -0.26 7.08 -4.21
N VAL A 154 -0.02 8.01 -5.14
CA VAL A 154 1.34 8.30 -5.64
C VAL A 154 2.20 8.95 -4.56
N ALA A 155 1.66 9.89 -3.79
CA ALA A 155 2.41 10.60 -2.75
C ALA A 155 2.89 9.66 -1.63
N ILE A 156 2.08 8.66 -1.27
CA ILE A 156 2.36 7.71 -0.18
C ILE A 156 3.26 6.56 -0.65
N PHE A 157 2.89 5.91 -1.76
CA PHE A 157 3.59 4.69 -2.21
C PHE A 157 4.69 4.95 -3.23
N GLY A 158 4.77 6.18 -3.74
CA GLY A 158 5.72 6.53 -4.78
C GLY A 158 5.39 5.91 -6.14
N ARG A 159 6.12 6.32 -7.14
CA ARG A 159 6.15 5.68 -8.46
C ARG A 159 7.53 5.82 -9.09
N MET A 160 7.95 4.80 -9.80
CA MET A 160 9.05 4.88 -10.74
C MET A 160 8.47 4.98 -12.15
N SER A 161 8.78 6.06 -12.86
CA SER A 161 8.27 6.28 -14.21
C SER A 161 9.41 6.56 -15.18
N THR A 162 9.33 5.94 -16.35
CA THR A 162 10.13 6.30 -17.54
C THR A 162 9.27 7.03 -18.57
N ALA A 163 7.97 7.26 -18.28
CA ALA A 163 7.10 8.11 -19.08
C ALA A 163 7.47 9.58 -18.83
N GLY A 164 7.79 10.32 -19.90
CA GLY A 164 8.24 11.70 -19.77
C GLY A 164 7.19 12.66 -19.20
N ALA A 165 5.90 12.38 -19.40
CA ALA A 165 4.81 13.22 -18.94
C ALA A 165 4.65 13.24 -17.40
N VAL A 166 5.09 12.22 -16.70
CA VAL A 166 4.99 12.13 -15.24
C VAL A 166 6.38 11.85 -14.64
N TYR A 167 6.67 12.46 -13.49
CA TYR A 167 7.97 12.30 -12.83
C TYR A 167 7.99 11.12 -11.84
N THR A 168 9.20 10.66 -11.53
CA THR A 168 9.42 9.67 -10.47
C THR A 168 9.20 10.30 -9.10
N VAL A 169 8.42 9.64 -8.25
CA VAL A 169 8.09 10.08 -6.88
C VAL A 169 8.66 9.06 -5.89
N PRO A 170 9.48 9.49 -4.92
CA PRO A 170 10.00 8.58 -3.90
C PRO A 170 8.88 8.07 -2.99
N SER A 171 8.95 6.79 -2.59
CA SER A 171 7.98 6.23 -1.65
C SER A 171 8.18 6.78 -0.25
N ALA A 172 7.11 7.22 0.38
CA ALA A 172 7.09 7.60 1.79
C ALA A 172 6.87 6.39 2.72
N THR A 173 6.60 5.19 2.17
CA THR A 173 6.25 4.00 2.95
C THR A 173 7.25 2.86 2.79
N GLY A 174 7.40 2.07 3.86
CA GLY A 174 8.05 0.77 3.84
C GLY A 174 7.09 -0.32 4.35
N VAL A 175 7.02 -1.43 3.64
CA VAL A 175 6.24 -2.62 4.03
C VAL A 175 7.15 -3.83 3.92
N ASN A 176 7.28 -4.62 4.97
CA ASN A 176 8.09 -5.83 4.92
C ASN A 176 7.35 -6.97 4.17
N HIS A 177 8.08 -8.02 3.82
CA HIS A 177 7.45 -9.30 3.54
C HIS A 177 6.96 -9.86 4.86
N ALA A 178 5.63 -9.98 5.04
CA ALA A 178 5.10 -10.62 6.24
C ALA A 178 5.46 -12.13 6.23
N TYR A 179 5.84 -12.64 7.38
CA TYR A 179 6.15 -14.07 7.52
C TYR A 179 5.57 -14.62 8.83
N SER A 180 5.33 -15.92 8.88
CA SER A 180 4.76 -16.53 10.06
C SER A 180 5.76 -16.61 11.21
N ILE A 181 5.28 -16.40 12.44
CA ILE A 181 6.08 -16.56 13.66
C ILE A 181 6.17 -18.02 14.12
N ASP A 182 5.29 -18.86 13.58
CA ASP A 182 5.22 -20.31 13.70
C ASP A 182 5.74 -21.03 12.44
N GLU A 183 5.97 -22.32 12.54
CA GLU A 183 6.37 -23.16 11.42
C GLU A 183 5.23 -23.28 10.41
N ASN A 184 5.56 -23.22 9.12
CA ASN A 184 4.55 -23.38 8.07
C ASN A 184 4.41 -24.86 7.69
N GLU A 185 3.30 -25.45 8.08
CA GLU A 185 2.83 -26.74 7.61
C GLU A 185 1.77 -26.49 6.54
N SER A 186 2.15 -26.72 5.27
CA SER A 186 1.22 -26.58 4.14
C SER A 186 0.52 -27.90 3.91
N GLU A 187 -0.80 -27.85 3.88
CA GLU A 187 -1.67 -28.99 3.59
C GLU A 187 -2.26 -28.89 2.18
N GLU A 188 -2.68 -30.02 1.61
CA GLU A 188 -3.31 -30.09 0.31
C GLU A 188 -4.78 -30.50 0.45
N ASP A 189 -5.65 -29.74 -0.19
CA ASP A 189 -7.07 -30.05 -0.34
C ASP A 189 -7.35 -30.48 -1.77
N TYR A 190 -7.94 -31.66 -1.94
CA TYR A 190 -8.32 -32.22 -3.22
C TYR A 190 -9.83 -32.14 -3.39
N PHE A 191 -10.25 -31.55 -4.50
CA PHE A 191 -11.68 -31.42 -4.83
C PHE A 191 -11.98 -31.78 -6.27
N ALA A 192 -13.17 -32.32 -6.50
CA ALA A 192 -13.69 -32.63 -7.82
C ALA A 192 -15.01 -31.87 -8.05
N ALA A 193 -15.15 -31.27 -9.24
CA ALA A 193 -16.45 -30.77 -9.68
C ALA A 193 -17.35 -31.95 -10.04
N PHE A 194 -18.60 -31.94 -9.59
CA PHE A 194 -19.59 -32.92 -9.95
C PHE A 194 -20.50 -32.39 -11.08
N ASP A 195 -20.52 -33.09 -12.21
CA ASP A 195 -21.39 -32.78 -13.31
C ASP A 195 -22.78 -33.44 -13.05
N ASN A 196 -23.77 -32.64 -12.70
CA ASN A 196 -25.11 -33.12 -12.38
C ASN A 196 -25.96 -33.44 -13.60
N VAL A 197 -25.51 -33.14 -14.83
CA VAL A 197 -26.20 -33.46 -16.07
C VAL A 197 -25.88 -34.89 -16.52
N ILE A 198 -24.58 -35.22 -16.52
CA ILE A 198 -24.12 -36.58 -16.89
C ILE A 198 -23.89 -37.49 -15.68
N ASN A 199 -24.09 -36.96 -14.46
CA ASN A 199 -23.96 -37.65 -13.18
C ASN A 199 -22.60 -38.29 -12.94
N GLN A 200 -21.52 -37.59 -13.28
CA GLN A 200 -20.14 -38.04 -13.17
C GLN A 200 -19.27 -37.00 -12.43
N ALA A 201 -18.26 -37.49 -11.73
CA ALA A 201 -17.23 -36.64 -11.18
C ALA A 201 -16.39 -36.01 -12.32
N GLY A 202 -16.23 -34.71 -12.29
CA GLY A 202 -15.38 -33.98 -13.21
C GLY A 202 -13.89 -34.11 -12.88
N HIS A 203 -13.10 -33.19 -13.39
CA HIS A 203 -11.65 -33.19 -13.18
C HIS A 203 -11.27 -32.97 -11.69
N LEU A 204 -10.34 -33.80 -11.19
CA LEU A 204 -9.81 -33.64 -9.86
C LEU A 204 -8.78 -32.51 -9.84
N ASN A 205 -8.96 -31.55 -8.95
CA ASN A 205 -8.03 -30.45 -8.71
C ASN A 205 -7.55 -30.45 -7.24
N GLY A 206 -6.36 -29.90 -7.00
CA GLY A 206 -5.82 -29.68 -5.68
C GLY A 206 -5.52 -28.21 -5.41
N SER A 207 -5.60 -27.82 -4.17
CA SER A 207 -5.11 -26.52 -3.71
C SER A 207 -4.42 -26.64 -2.35
N SER A 208 -3.26 -25.98 -2.21
CA SER A 208 -2.60 -25.94 -0.92
C SER A 208 -3.13 -24.81 -0.04
N PHE A 209 -3.14 -25.05 1.25
CA PHE A 209 -3.51 -24.06 2.27
C PHE A 209 -2.60 -24.15 3.50
N SER A 210 -2.66 -23.15 4.36
CA SER A 210 -1.96 -23.14 5.64
C SER A 210 -2.74 -22.34 6.69
N THR A 211 -2.35 -22.52 7.95
CA THR A 211 -2.86 -21.74 9.10
C THR A 211 -1.65 -21.22 9.86
N ASN A 212 -1.53 -19.90 9.99
CA ASN A 212 -0.33 -19.32 10.61
C ASN A 212 -0.64 -17.99 11.31
N THR A 213 0.17 -17.63 12.30
CA THR A 213 0.23 -16.27 12.85
C THR A 213 1.34 -15.49 12.15
N MET A 214 0.97 -14.44 11.45
CA MET A 214 1.87 -13.63 10.61
C MET A 214 2.34 -12.38 11.35
N TYR A 215 3.66 -12.11 11.29
CA TYR A 215 4.24 -10.83 11.65
C TYR A 215 4.34 -9.95 10.41
N SER A 216 3.88 -8.71 10.51
CA SER A 216 4.01 -7.69 9.48
C SER A 216 4.47 -6.36 10.06
N TYR A 217 5.24 -5.62 9.27
CA TYR A 217 5.77 -4.30 9.61
C TYR A 217 5.40 -3.30 8.53
N PHE A 218 4.99 -2.11 8.96
CA PHE A 218 4.67 -0.98 8.11
C PHE A 218 5.27 0.28 8.72
N ARG A 219 5.86 1.13 7.87
CA ARG A 219 6.30 2.46 8.26
C ARG A 219 5.85 3.49 7.25
N ILE A 220 5.62 4.71 7.71
CA ILE A 220 5.32 5.86 6.86
C ILE A 220 6.01 7.12 7.39
N ASP A 221 6.55 7.93 6.45
CA ASP A 221 7.15 9.24 6.70
C ASP A 221 6.18 10.35 6.25
N PRO A 222 5.48 11.02 7.18
CA PRO A 222 4.55 12.09 6.85
C PRO A 222 5.19 13.29 6.15
N VAL A 223 6.44 13.60 6.49
CA VAL A 223 7.18 14.71 5.86
C VAL A 223 7.45 14.41 4.40
N GLN A 224 7.82 13.16 4.09
CA GLN A 224 7.99 12.73 2.70
C GLN A 224 6.66 12.75 1.94
N VAL A 225 5.53 12.35 2.55
CA VAL A 225 4.19 12.46 1.93
C VAL A 225 3.87 13.91 1.61
N TYR A 226 4.08 14.82 2.58
CA TYR A 226 3.89 16.25 2.39
C TYR A 226 4.75 16.81 1.25
N ASN A 227 6.04 16.50 1.24
CA ASN A 227 6.96 16.95 0.19
C ASN A 227 6.53 16.44 -1.19
N ASN A 228 6.11 15.19 -1.29
CA ASN A 228 5.61 14.62 -2.53
C ASN A 228 4.37 15.39 -3.03
N LEU A 229 3.40 15.66 -2.14
CA LEU A 229 2.17 16.41 -2.47
C LEU A 229 2.46 17.87 -2.82
N MET A 230 3.47 18.49 -2.22
CA MET A 230 3.86 19.87 -2.49
C MET A 230 4.62 20.04 -3.81
N HIS A 231 5.29 19.00 -4.29
CA HIS A 231 6.18 19.09 -5.45
C HIS A 231 5.55 19.74 -6.71
N PRO A 232 4.30 19.44 -7.11
CA PRO A 232 3.66 20.09 -8.25
C PRO A 232 3.48 21.62 -8.08
N TYR A 233 3.52 22.10 -6.84
CA TYR A 233 3.21 23.48 -6.46
C TYR A 233 4.44 24.32 -6.08
N GLU A 234 5.65 23.80 -6.26
CA GLU A 234 6.90 24.49 -5.87
C GLU A 234 7.09 25.84 -6.57
N ASN A 235 6.61 25.96 -7.80
CA ASN A 235 6.75 27.15 -8.64
C ASN A 235 5.59 28.16 -8.53
N LEU A 236 4.63 27.96 -7.62
CA LEU A 236 3.55 28.92 -7.38
C LEU A 236 4.08 30.23 -6.77
N LEU A 237 3.34 31.32 -6.99
CA LEU A 237 3.59 32.58 -6.30
C LEU A 237 3.41 32.42 -4.78
N GLU A 238 4.21 33.15 -3.98
CA GLU A 238 4.31 32.93 -2.53
C GLU A 238 2.95 32.93 -1.80
N GLY A 239 2.05 33.86 -2.13
CA GLY A 239 0.73 33.93 -1.49
C GLY A 239 -0.23 32.78 -1.86
N GLU A 240 -0.07 32.17 -3.03
CA GLU A 240 -0.84 30.99 -3.45
C GLU A 240 -0.22 29.73 -2.86
N LYS A 241 1.10 29.68 -2.82
CA LYS A 241 1.88 28.59 -2.23
C LYS A 241 1.55 28.41 -0.75
N GLU A 242 1.46 29.50 0.01
CA GLU A 242 1.12 29.44 1.45
C GLU A 242 -0.28 28.88 1.70
N LYS A 243 -1.27 29.28 0.91
CA LYS A 243 -2.61 28.66 0.98
C LYS A 243 -2.59 27.17 0.65
N LYS A 244 -1.76 26.79 -0.33
CA LYS A 244 -1.64 25.40 -0.74
C LYS A 244 -0.94 24.54 0.30
N LYS A 245 0.05 25.09 1.00
CA LYS A 245 0.72 24.41 2.13
C LYS A 245 -0.28 23.96 3.19
N GLU A 246 -1.16 24.86 3.65
CA GLU A 246 -2.14 24.53 4.70
C GLU A 246 -3.14 23.45 4.23
N GLU A 247 -3.61 23.53 2.99
CA GLU A 247 -4.45 22.48 2.41
C GLU A 247 -3.73 21.12 2.40
N ILE A 248 -2.46 21.10 1.97
CA ILE A 248 -1.68 19.88 1.84
C ILE A 248 -1.28 19.31 3.21
N LYS A 249 -1.02 20.14 4.23
CA LYS A 249 -0.80 19.65 5.60
C LYS A 249 -2.00 18.84 6.10
N MET A 250 -3.21 19.38 5.96
CA MET A 250 -4.43 18.67 6.36
C MET A 250 -4.60 17.37 5.55
N ARG A 251 -4.43 17.45 4.23
CA ARG A 251 -4.54 16.29 3.34
C ARG A 251 -3.50 15.23 3.65
N THR A 252 -2.29 15.63 4.05
CA THR A 252 -1.23 14.71 4.49
C THR A 252 -1.66 13.95 5.74
N ALA A 253 -2.18 14.64 6.76
CA ALA A 253 -2.63 13.99 7.99
C ALA A 253 -3.75 12.98 7.74
N ASP A 254 -4.75 13.35 6.94
CA ASP A 254 -5.84 12.45 6.56
C ASP A 254 -5.34 11.28 5.71
N GLY A 255 -4.46 11.52 4.74
CA GLY A 255 -3.89 10.48 3.89
C GLY A 255 -3.02 9.48 4.64
N VAL A 256 -2.22 9.93 5.60
CA VAL A 256 -1.42 9.06 6.46
C VAL A 256 -2.31 8.19 7.35
N ALA A 257 -3.33 8.76 7.97
CA ALA A 257 -4.30 8.01 8.78
C ALA A 257 -5.05 6.96 7.92
N LEU A 258 -5.48 7.33 6.70
CA LEU A 258 -6.10 6.41 5.74
C LEU A 258 -5.15 5.26 5.36
N ALA A 259 -3.87 5.53 5.13
CA ALA A 259 -2.89 4.49 4.82
C ALA A 259 -2.72 3.50 5.96
N VAL A 260 -2.69 3.99 7.22
CA VAL A 260 -2.62 3.15 8.40
C VAL A 260 -3.90 2.31 8.57
N GLU A 261 -5.07 2.89 8.37
CA GLU A 261 -6.34 2.16 8.42
C GLU A 261 -6.40 1.08 7.33
N ALA A 262 -5.99 1.41 6.10
CA ALA A 262 -5.91 0.47 5.01
C ALA A 262 -4.95 -0.70 5.32
N MET A 263 -3.84 -0.43 6.03
CA MET A 263 -2.91 -1.48 6.48
C MET A 263 -3.56 -2.43 7.51
N PHE A 264 -4.46 -1.94 8.38
CA PHE A 264 -5.21 -2.82 9.30
C PHE A 264 -6.12 -3.79 8.56
N ASN A 265 -6.58 -3.43 7.37
CA ASN A 265 -7.50 -4.22 6.57
C ASN A 265 -6.78 -5.03 5.46
N ALA A 266 -5.52 -4.73 5.16
CA ALA A 266 -4.81 -5.35 4.06
C ALA A 266 -4.54 -6.85 4.29
N VAL A 267 -5.16 -7.68 3.46
CA VAL A 267 -4.94 -9.13 3.38
C VAL A 267 -4.80 -9.50 1.91
N PRO A 268 -3.74 -10.21 1.51
CA PRO A 268 -3.61 -10.64 0.11
C PRO A 268 -4.84 -11.39 -0.40
N GLY A 269 -5.32 -11.02 -1.61
CA GLY A 269 -6.63 -11.44 -2.14
C GLY A 269 -6.71 -12.88 -2.67
N GLY A 270 -5.66 -13.71 -2.52
CA GLY A 270 -5.66 -15.08 -3.04
C GLY A 270 -6.70 -15.98 -2.38
N LYS A 271 -7.53 -16.69 -3.20
CA LYS A 271 -8.53 -17.65 -2.73
C LYS A 271 -9.57 -17.10 -1.74
N GLN A 272 -9.78 -15.79 -1.67
CA GLN A 272 -10.74 -15.20 -0.73
C GLN A 272 -12.17 -15.71 -0.93
N ASN A 273 -12.60 -15.94 -2.17
CA ASN A 273 -13.95 -16.46 -2.46
C ASN A 273 -14.18 -17.88 -1.96
N SER A 274 -13.13 -18.70 -1.81
CA SER A 274 -13.24 -20.09 -1.37
C SER A 274 -12.84 -20.32 0.08
N MET A 275 -11.97 -19.50 0.65
CA MET A 275 -11.47 -19.66 2.02
C MET A 275 -11.89 -18.52 2.95
N ALA A 276 -12.22 -17.34 2.41
CA ALA A 276 -12.73 -16.16 3.14
C ALA A 276 -11.91 -15.79 4.40
N SER A 277 -10.60 -16.03 4.38
CA SER A 277 -9.72 -15.74 5.51
C SER A 277 -9.26 -14.28 5.47
N HIS A 278 -9.95 -13.44 6.22
CA HIS A 278 -9.69 -12.00 6.31
C HIS A 278 -9.67 -11.51 7.77
N PRO A 279 -8.75 -12.02 8.60
CA PRO A 279 -8.69 -11.66 10.01
C PRO A 279 -8.19 -10.22 10.20
N MET A 280 -8.68 -9.55 11.24
CA MET A 280 -8.10 -8.33 11.76
C MET A 280 -6.79 -8.61 12.50
N PRO A 281 -5.87 -7.63 12.63
CA PRO A 281 -4.73 -7.76 13.51
C PRO A 281 -5.20 -8.10 14.95
N ALA A 282 -4.58 -9.10 15.55
CA ALA A 282 -4.79 -9.42 16.96
C ALA A 282 -3.96 -8.49 17.88
N VAL A 283 -2.83 -8.00 17.35
CA VAL A 283 -1.95 -7.06 18.03
C VAL A 283 -1.42 -6.03 17.05
N ILE A 284 -1.38 -4.77 17.49
CA ILE A 284 -0.70 -3.67 16.83
C ILE A 284 0.21 -3.02 17.89
N TYR A 285 1.51 -2.95 17.64
CA TYR A 285 2.42 -2.07 18.35
C TYR A 285 2.72 -0.88 17.45
N ALA A 286 2.36 0.31 17.91
CA ALA A 286 2.53 1.56 17.18
C ALA A 286 3.56 2.46 17.87
N THR A 287 4.46 3.04 17.08
CA THR A 287 5.41 4.06 17.53
C THR A 287 5.36 5.28 16.64
N MET A 288 5.63 6.45 17.22
CA MET A 288 5.80 7.70 16.51
C MET A 288 7.00 8.44 17.10
N ASP A 289 7.95 8.85 16.24
CA ASP A 289 9.17 9.51 16.72
C ASP A 289 9.74 10.44 15.66
N PRO A 290 10.06 11.70 16.01
CA PRO A 290 10.71 12.64 15.10
C PRO A 290 12.16 12.27 14.75
N ASN A 291 12.77 11.34 15.47
CA ASN A 291 14.16 10.89 15.25
C ASN A 291 14.26 9.38 15.01
N ALA A 292 13.15 8.71 14.64
CA ALA A 292 13.10 7.27 14.51
C ALA A 292 14.15 6.72 13.52
N ILE A 293 14.86 5.72 13.99
CA ILE A 293 15.61 4.79 13.14
C ILE A 293 14.63 3.67 12.77
N ASN A 294 14.33 3.50 11.47
CA ASN A 294 13.45 2.42 11.01
C ASN A 294 13.95 1.08 11.55
N CYS A 295 13.15 0.42 12.37
CA CYS A 295 13.53 -0.81 13.04
C CYS A 295 12.48 -1.91 12.87
N THR A 296 12.75 -2.89 12.02
CA THR A 296 11.95 -4.12 11.98
C THR A 296 12.33 -5.03 13.15
N PHE A 297 11.35 -5.70 13.75
CA PHE A 297 11.60 -6.63 14.86
C PHE A 297 11.82 -8.08 14.38
N ASP A 298 12.53 -8.23 13.26
CA ASP A 298 12.83 -9.55 12.69
C ASP A 298 13.60 -10.46 13.65
N SER A 299 14.51 -9.88 14.45
CA SER A 299 15.26 -10.62 15.46
C SER A 299 14.37 -11.24 16.54
N CYS A 300 13.25 -10.59 16.88
CA CYS A 300 12.26 -11.08 17.81
C CYS A 300 11.70 -12.46 17.42
N PHE A 301 11.52 -12.69 16.10
CA PHE A 301 10.92 -13.91 15.57
C PHE A 301 11.90 -14.83 14.83
N ASN A 302 13.22 -14.63 15.01
CA ASN A 302 14.22 -15.53 14.42
C ASN A 302 14.01 -16.98 14.89
N ASN A 303 13.76 -17.19 16.18
CA ASN A 303 13.37 -18.49 16.70
C ASN A 303 11.87 -18.71 16.54
N VAL A 304 11.49 -19.86 15.96
CA VAL A 304 10.09 -20.25 15.76
C VAL A 304 9.33 -20.38 17.08
N ILE A 305 8.09 -19.94 17.08
CA ILE A 305 7.16 -20.17 18.20
C ILE A 305 6.42 -21.48 17.94
N ARG A 306 6.37 -22.34 18.94
CA ARG A 306 5.62 -23.60 18.91
C ARG A 306 4.51 -23.59 19.93
N TYR A 307 3.41 -24.27 19.60
CA TYR A 307 2.29 -24.39 20.51
C TYR A 307 2.72 -25.03 21.83
N HIS A 308 2.28 -24.46 22.93
CA HIS A 308 2.34 -25.00 24.28
C HIS A 308 0.95 -25.06 24.86
N GLU A 309 0.65 -26.11 25.59
CA GLU A 309 -0.66 -26.28 26.24
C GLU A 309 -0.98 -25.06 27.14
N GLY A 310 -2.18 -24.52 26.97
CA GLY A 310 -2.67 -23.37 27.72
C GLY A 310 -2.25 -21.99 27.20
N LYS A 311 -1.49 -21.92 26.07
CA LYS A 311 -1.09 -20.62 25.49
C LYS A 311 -1.01 -20.65 23.98
N SER A 312 -1.77 -19.79 23.32
CA SER A 312 -1.80 -19.71 21.85
C SER A 312 -0.47 -19.18 21.27
N ILE A 313 -0.22 -19.50 19.99
CA ILE A 313 0.93 -18.95 19.23
C ILE A 313 0.90 -17.41 19.23
N ALA A 314 -0.29 -16.83 19.07
CA ALA A 314 -0.48 -15.40 19.06
C ALA A 314 -0.12 -14.76 20.42
N ALA A 315 -0.53 -15.35 21.54
CA ALA A 315 -0.20 -14.87 22.88
C ALA A 315 1.31 -14.95 23.16
N GLN A 316 1.94 -16.07 22.84
CA GLN A 316 3.39 -16.22 22.98
C GLN A 316 4.15 -15.20 22.09
N GLY A 317 3.67 -15.00 20.85
CA GLY A 317 4.21 -14.00 19.93
C GLY A 317 4.07 -12.57 20.48
N THR A 318 2.93 -12.27 21.07
CA THR A 318 2.66 -10.98 21.69
C THR A 318 3.60 -10.69 22.86
N GLU A 319 3.75 -11.64 23.79
CA GLU A 319 4.69 -11.46 24.91
C GLU A 319 6.14 -11.26 24.44
N ARG A 320 6.54 -12.04 23.42
CA ARG A 320 7.88 -11.88 22.84
C ARG A 320 8.05 -10.51 22.19
N LEU A 321 7.04 -10.02 21.46
CA LEU A 321 7.03 -8.71 20.87
C LEU A 321 7.10 -7.60 21.93
N MET A 322 6.31 -7.73 23.00
CA MET A 322 6.26 -6.79 24.13
C MET A 322 7.62 -6.67 24.82
N LYS A 323 8.22 -7.79 25.19
CA LYS A 323 9.57 -7.82 25.82
C LYS A 323 10.63 -7.23 24.90
N TYR A 324 10.61 -7.60 23.62
CA TYR A 324 11.57 -7.06 22.65
C TYR A 324 11.39 -5.55 22.47
N ALA A 325 10.16 -5.04 22.47
CA ALA A 325 9.88 -3.61 22.40
C ALA A 325 10.36 -2.86 23.65
N ALA A 326 10.26 -3.46 24.84
CA ALA A 326 10.77 -2.87 26.08
C ALA A 326 12.30 -2.83 26.10
N GLU A 327 12.97 -3.88 25.65
CA GLU A 327 14.43 -4.01 25.70
C GLU A 327 15.16 -3.19 24.62
N THR A 328 14.57 -3.04 23.43
CA THR A 328 15.27 -2.58 22.22
C THR A 328 14.75 -1.29 21.63
N ALA A 329 13.53 -0.90 21.93
CA ALA A 329 12.97 0.33 21.41
C ALA A 329 13.63 1.53 22.10
N ASP A 330 14.29 2.39 21.34
CA ASP A 330 14.64 3.72 21.79
C ASP A 330 13.40 4.40 22.39
N LYS A 331 13.60 5.37 23.27
CA LYS A 331 12.49 6.07 23.93
C LYS A 331 11.73 6.93 22.93
N HIS A 332 10.88 6.30 22.13
CA HIS A 332 9.96 7.00 21.24
C HIS A 332 8.99 7.86 22.05
N GLU A 333 8.57 9.00 21.51
CA GLU A 333 7.61 9.89 22.17
C GLU A 333 6.24 9.23 22.33
N TYR A 334 5.85 8.39 21.37
CA TYR A 334 4.62 7.60 21.42
C TYR A 334 4.94 6.12 21.27
N ARG A 335 4.46 5.31 22.23
CA ARG A 335 4.58 3.84 22.22
C ARG A 335 3.31 3.23 22.78
N CYS A 336 2.56 2.50 21.96
CA CYS A 336 1.31 1.89 22.40
C CYS A 336 1.08 0.51 21.77
N PHE A 337 0.71 -0.45 22.59
CA PHE A 337 0.15 -1.73 22.16
C PHE A 337 -1.37 -1.65 22.15
N PHE A 338 -1.96 -2.12 21.04
CA PHE A 338 -3.39 -2.41 20.91
C PHE A 338 -3.55 -3.92 20.80
N ILE A 339 -4.19 -4.55 21.78
CA ILE A 339 -4.23 -6.02 21.93
C ILE A 339 -5.69 -6.48 21.97
N ASP A 340 -6.01 -7.60 21.28
CA ASP A 340 -7.32 -8.24 21.36
C ASP A 340 -7.64 -8.70 22.79
N ASN A 341 -8.87 -8.51 23.24
CA ASN A 341 -9.27 -8.81 24.61
C ASN A 341 -9.05 -10.30 24.98
N ASN A 342 -9.35 -11.22 24.04
CA ASN A 342 -9.14 -12.63 24.32
C ASN A 342 -7.66 -12.95 24.49
N LEU A 343 -6.80 -12.25 23.75
CA LEU A 343 -5.36 -12.41 23.84
C LEU A 343 -4.80 -11.84 25.15
N GLN A 344 -5.38 -10.74 25.65
CA GLN A 344 -4.96 -10.13 26.93
C GLN A 344 -5.08 -11.10 28.10
N GLU A 345 -6.10 -11.98 28.10
CA GLU A 345 -6.31 -12.99 29.14
C GLU A 345 -5.22 -14.09 29.13
N GLU A 346 -4.56 -14.32 28.01
CA GLU A 346 -3.49 -15.31 27.86
C GLU A 346 -2.09 -14.73 28.17
N ILE A 347 -1.93 -13.40 28.18
CA ILE A 347 -0.65 -12.71 28.41
C ILE A 347 -0.40 -12.59 29.92
N SER A 348 0.84 -12.89 30.32
CA SER A 348 1.26 -12.79 31.73
C SER A 348 1.18 -11.35 32.26
N GLU A 349 0.65 -11.19 33.46
CA GLU A 349 0.59 -9.89 34.18
C GLU A 349 1.99 -9.26 34.35
N ASP A 350 3.03 -10.08 34.55
CA ASP A 350 4.41 -9.61 34.70
C ASP A 350 4.91 -8.90 33.43
N VAL A 351 4.54 -9.40 32.23
CA VAL A 351 4.88 -8.77 30.96
C VAL A 351 4.20 -7.42 30.80
N PHE A 352 2.92 -7.31 31.17
CA PHE A 352 2.22 -6.03 31.15
C PHE A 352 2.86 -5.01 32.12
N LYS A 353 3.32 -5.47 33.29
CA LYS A 353 3.98 -4.62 34.26
C LYS A 353 5.32 -4.12 33.73
N GLU A 354 6.14 -4.99 33.18
CA GLU A 354 7.44 -4.67 32.58
C GLU A 354 7.33 -3.59 31.51
N VAL A 355 6.44 -3.77 30.50
CA VAL A 355 6.24 -2.80 29.42
C VAL A 355 5.73 -1.45 29.93
N LYS A 356 4.87 -1.44 30.98
CA LYS A 356 4.37 -0.20 31.58
C LYS A 356 5.46 0.55 32.34
N GLU A 357 6.32 -0.17 33.05
CA GLU A 357 7.50 0.42 33.74
C GLU A 357 8.45 1.08 32.74
N ASP A 358 8.53 0.56 31.51
CA ASP A 358 9.31 1.13 30.42
C ASP A 358 8.56 2.25 29.65
N GLY A 359 7.40 2.65 30.11
CA GLY A 359 6.62 3.77 29.55
C GLY A 359 5.84 3.43 28.30
N ILE A 360 5.61 2.15 28.00
CA ILE A 360 4.77 1.71 26.89
C ILE A 360 3.33 1.58 27.37
N THR A 361 2.38 2.21 26.67
CA THR A 361 0.96 2.09 26.97
C THR A 361 0.38 0.83 26.33
N CYS A 362 -0.64 0.24 27.00
CA CYS A 362 -1.38 -0.89 26.47
C CYS A 362 -2.87 -0.57 26.47
N ASP A 363 -3.51 -0.81 25.33
CA ASP A 363 -4.93 -0.57 25.10
C ASP A 363 -5.59 -1.79 24.40
N THR A 364 -6.89 -1.77 24.22
CA THR A 364 -7.58 -2.84 23.51
C THR A 364 -7.59 -2.58 22.01
N ILE A 365 -7.60 -3.62 21.18
CA ILE A 365 -7.68 -3.49 19.72
C ILE A 365 -8.96 -2.77 19.26
N ARG A 366 -10.01 -2.75 20.10
CA ARG A 366 -11.26 -2.02 19.83
C ARG A 366 -11.07 -0.50 19.80
N SER A 367 -10.09 0.00 20.55
CA SER A 367 -9.76 1.43 20.59
C SER A 367 -8.76 1.88 19.51
N ARG A 368 -8.46 1.05 18.51
CA ARG A 368 -7.54 1.39 17.42
C ARG A 368 -7.93 2.65 16.61
N SER A 369 -9.22 3.04 16.63
CA SER A 369 -9.65 4.32 16.03
C SER A 369 -8.97 5.52 16.71
N ARG A 370 -8.69 5.45 18.02
CA ARG A 370 -7.94 6.47 18.73
C ARG A 370 -6.51 6.61 18.17
N LEU A 371 -5.88 5.51 17.74
CA LEU A 371 -4.59 5.57 17.08
C LEU A 371 -4.61 6.43 15.81
N LEU A 372 -5.70 6.38 15.04
CA LEU A 372 -5.83 7.20 13.83
C LEU A 372 -5.95 8.69 14.19
N ASP A 373 -6.65 9.03 15.26
CA ASP A 373 -6.73 10.41 15.75
C ASP A 373 -5.37 10.89 16.30
N ASP A 374 -4.68 10.06 17.09
CA ASP A 374 -3.32 10.35 17.58
C ASP A 374 -2.34 10.56 16.42
N ILE A 375 -2.42 9.76 15.36
CA ILE A 375 -1.62 9.92 14.14
C ILE A 375 -1.88 11.27 13.48
N LYS A 376 -3.14 11.68 13.33
CA LYS A 376 -3.47 12.99 12.75
C LYS A 376 -2.90 14.15 13.55
N VAL A 377 -2.98 14.07 14.87
CA VAL A 377 -2.37 15.07 15.76
C VAL A 377 -0.86 15.10 15.57
N TYR A 378 -0.21 13.94 15.62
CA TYR A 378 1.24 13.83 15.44
C TYR A 378 1.71 14.37 14.09
N VAL A 379 1.02 14.02 13.01
CA VAL A 379 1.37 14.51 11.65
C VAL A 379 1.22 16.03 11.56
N ASN A 380 0.12 16.58 12.09
CA ASN A 380 -0.07 18.03 12.10
C ASN A 380 1.04 18.74 12.89
N ASP A 381 1.46 18.18 14.03
CA ASP A 381 2.56 18.73 14.83
C ASP A 381 3.90 18.65 14.09
N ALA A 382 4.18 17.52 13.43
CA ALA A 382 5.39 17.31 12.63
C ALA A 382 5.52 18.27 11.43
N LEU A 383 4.39 18.75 10.90
CA LEU A 383 4.33 19.65 9.74
C LEU A 383 4.23 21.14 10.11
N LYS A 384 4.14 21.50 11.39
CA LYS A 384 3.96 22.91 11.82
C LYS A 384 5.09 23.84 11.37
N GLU A 385 6.31 23.33 11.31
CA GLU A 385 7.49 24.14 10.98
C GLU A 385 7.81 24.17 9.47
N LEU A 386 7.02 23.46 8.62
CA LEU A 386 7.14 23.42 7.17
C LEU A 386 6.21 24.42 6.49
#